data_cea8fdccd886e123d9c54aca9a3db904
#
_entry.id   cea8fdccd886e123d9c54aca9a3db904
#
_cell.length_a   1.000
_cell.length_b   1.000
_cell.length_c   1.000
_cell.angle_alpha   90.00
_cell.angle_beta   90.00
_cell.angle_gamma   90.00
#
_symmetry.space_group_name_H-M   'P 1'
#
loop_
_entity.id
_entity.type
_entity.pdbx_description
1 polymer ?
#
loop_
_entity_poly.entity_id
_entity_poly.type
_entity_poly.pdbx_seq_one_letter_code
_entity_poly.pdbx_strand_id
1 'polypeptide(L)'
;MIDIFPFSGFTVAVFGLGRSGIATARALQQSGATVWAWDDDPDARVFAEQGGITLIDLYTNNWDEVTSLIVSPGVAIKYPEMHPIVAKAQGLNCEIIGDIELLVRTQRWCNFIGVTGTNGKSTTTALLGHIMQVSGREAEIGGNLGIPALDLEPLGADGTYVLEMSSYQLELTPSITFDVAVLLNISADHLDRHGGMEGYIAAKRIIFQRQTKPRTAVIGTD
;
A
#
# COMPACT_ATOMS: atom_id res chain seq x y z
N MET A 1 11.87 -9.18 -5.42
CA MET A 1 11.68 -7.96 -4.56
C MET A 1 11.81 -6.72 -5.40
N ILE A 2 10.96 -5.75 -5.21
CA ILE A 2 10.90 -4.49 -5.99
C ILE A 2 12.03 -3.55 -5.55
N ASP A 3 12.78 -3.01 -6.52
CA ASP A 3 13.79 -1.96 -6.28
C ASP A 3 13.11 -0.59 -6.18
N ILE A 4 13.25 0.07 -5.05
CA ILE A 4 12.62 1.39 -4.74
C ILE A 4 13.61 2.53 -5.05
N PHE A 5 14.27 2.47 -6.20
CA PHE A 5 15.31 3.41 -6.63
C PHE A 5 14.96 4.92 -6.48
N PRO A 6 13.68 5.37 -6.59
CA PRO A 6 13.38 6.79 -6.39
C PRO A 6 13.64 7.29 -4.97
N PHE A 7 13.80 6.38 -4.00
CA PHE A 7 14.07 6.70 -2.60
C PHE A 7 15.54 6.50 -2.20
N SER A 8 16.40 6.10 -3.14
CA SER A 8 17.83 5.94 -2.88
C SER A 8 18.45 7.25 -2.39
N GLY A 9 19.18 7.18 -1.27
CA GLY A 9 19.82 8.33 -0.63
C GLY A 9 18.90 9.20 0.22
N PHE A 10 17.59 8.93 0.27
CA PHE A 10 16.65 9.63 1.15
C PHE A 10 16.48 8.93 2.49
N THR A 11 16.15 9.71 3.52
CA THR A 11 15.71 9.17 4.81
C THR A 11 14.20 8.98 4.81
N VAL A 12 13.75 7.76 5.06
CA VAL A 12 12.34 7.35 4.99
C VAL A 12 11.93 6.70 6.31
N ALA A 13 10.86 7.20 6.92
CA ALA A 13 10.25 6.57 8.09
C ALA A 13 9.27 5.47 7.65
N VAL A 14 9.32 4.32 8.34
CA VAL A 14 8.38 3.21 8.16
C VAL A 14 7.71 2.94 9.50
N PHE A 15 6.39 3.10 9.58
CA PHE A 15 5.62 2.86 10.79
C PHE A 15 4.60 1.74 10.62
N GLY A 16 4.65 0.78 11.55
CA GLY A 16 3.91 -0.47 11.48
C GLY A 16 4.75 -1.58 10.84
N LEU A 17 5.27 -2.50 11.68
CA LEU A 17 6.21 -3.56 11.27
C LEU A 17 5.53 -4.94 11.16
N GLY A 18 4.28 -4.94 10.71
CA GLY A 18 3.63 -6.13 10.20
C GLY A 18 4.27 -6.61 8.88
N ARG A 19 3.64 -7.58 8.20
CA ARG A 19 4.19 -8.19 6.97
C ARG A 19 4.56 -7.16 5.90
N SER A 20 3.66 -6.22 5.59
CA SER A 20 3.92 -5.19 4.58
C SER A 20 4.98 -4.18 5.03
N GLY A 21 4.99 -3.79 6.31
CA GLY A 21 5.99 -2.86 6.83
C GLY A 21 7.40 -3.44 6.82
N ILE A 22 7.56 -4.72 7.17
CA ILE A 22 8.85 -5.42 7.09
C ILE A 22 9.33 -5.52 5.63
N ALA A 23 8.45 -5.92 4.71
CA ALA A 23 8.77 -5.97 3.29
C ALA A 23 9.18 -4.58 2.76
N THR A 24 8.47 -3.54 3.18
CA THR A 24 8.78 -2.14 2.85
C THR A 24 10.14 -1.71 3.35
N ALA A 25 10.42 -1.94 4.63
CA ALA A 25 11.70 -1.55 5.23
C ALA A 25 12.87 -2.24 4.52
N ARG A 26 12.76 -3.54 4.22
CA ARG A 26 13.77 -4.30 3.49
C ARG A 26 13.99 -3.78 2.07
N ALA A 27 12.90 -3.55 1.32
CA ALA A 27 12.99 -3.06 -0.05
C ALA A 27 13.66 -1.68 -0.10
N LEU A 28 13.28 -0.77 0.80
CA LEU A 28 13.90 0.55 0.91
C LEU A 28 15.40 0.47 1.28
N GLN A 29 15.77 -0.34 2.27
CA GLN A 29 17.18 -0.54 2.66
C GLN A 29 18.00 -1.08 1.50
N GLN A 30 17.50 -2.09 0.79
CA GLN A 30 18.19 -2.67 -0.36
C GLN A 30 18.34 -1.70 -1.54
N SER A 31 17.40 -0.77 -1.67
CA SER A 31 17.42 0.29 -2.69
C SER A 31 18.29 1.51 -2.29
N GLY A 32 18.98 1.44 -1.15
CA GLY A 32 19.90 2.49 -0.71
C GLY A 32 19.25 3.66 0.03
N ALA A 33 18.03 3.52 0.53
CA ALA A 33 17.42 4.49 1.43
C ALA A 33 17.92 4.31 2.87
N THR A 34 17.98 5.41 3.64
CA THR A 34 18.14 5.36 5.09
C THR A 34 16.77 5.14 5.73
N VAL A 35 16.55 3.97 6.31
CA VAL A 35 15.24 3.58 6.85
C VAL A 35 15.20 3.77 8.37
N TRP A 36 14.21 4.53 8.83
CA TRP A 36 13.82 4.66 10.23
C TRP A 36 12.54 3.87 10.47
N ALA A 37 12.68 2.67 11.02
CA ALA A 37 11.56 1.75 11.20
C ALA A 37 11.09 1.71 12.66
N TRP A 38 9.78 1.71 12.89
CA TRP A 38 9.19 1.63 14.23
C TRP A 38 7.80 0.99 14.22
N ASP A 39 7.46 0.40 15.34
CA ASP A 39 6.12 -0.11 15.65
C ASP A 39 5.84 0.12 17.13
N ASP A 40 4.61 0.27 17.53
CA ASP A 40 4.23 0.37 18.95
C ASP A 40 4.28 -0.98 19.65
N ASP A 41 4.09 -2.08 18.89
CA ASP A 41 4.19 -3.43 19.42
C ASP A 41 5.67 -3.81 19.64
N PRO A 42 6.09 -4.08 20.90
CA PRO A 42 7.45 -4.54 21.20
C PRO A 42 7.83 -5.83 20.48
N ASP A 43 6.91 -6.77 20.32
CA ASP A 43 7.17 -8.05 19.68
C ASP A 43 7.43 -7.88 18.19
N ALA A 44 6.68 -6.98 17.53
CA ALA A 44 6.92 -6.62 16.14
C ALA A 44 8.31 -5.97 15.95
N ARG A 45 8.73 -5.12 16.89
CA ARG A 45 10.08 -4.53 16.87
C ARG A 45 11.18 -5.59 17.00
N VAL A 46 11.06 -6.50 17.98
CA VAL A 46 12.01 -7.59 18.16
C VAL A 46 12.12 -8.45 16.90
N PHE A 47 10.98 -8.79 16.30
CA PHE A 47 10.95 -9.58 15.07
C PHE A 47 11.63 -8.86 13.89
N ALA A 48 11.37 -7.57 13.74
CA ALA A 48 11.98 -6.74 12.70
C ALA A 48 13.50 -6.62 12.87
N GLU A 49 13.98 -6.40 14.10
CA GLU A 49 15.41 -6.31 14.42
C GLU A 49 16.14 -7.64 14.14
N GLN A 50 15.55 -8.77 14.51
CA GLN A 50 16.06 -10.10 14.14
C GLN A 50 16.11 -10.31 12.62
N GLY A 51 15.22 -9.66 11.88
CA GLY A 51 15.20 -9.61 10.41
C GLY A 51 16.20 -8.64 9.77
N GLY A 52 17.06 -7.98 10.58
CA GLY A 52 18.09 -7.02 10.10
C GLY A 52 17.57 -5.62 9.82
N ILE A 53 16.37 -5.26 10.31
CA ILE A 53 15.82 -3.91 10.18
C ILE A 53 16.34 -3.05 11.34
N THR A 54 16.91 -1.89 11.02
CA THR A 54 17.34 -0.92 12.02
C THR A 54 16.14 -0.20 12.62
N LEU A 55 16.00 -0.26 13.93
CA LEU A 55 14.93 0.41 14.65
C LEU A 55 15.39 1.82 15.09
N ILE A 56 14.55 2.81 14.80
CA ILE A 56 14.73 4.19 15.23
C ILE A 56 13.40 4.66 15.82
N ASP A 57 13.41 5.08 17.09
CA ASP A 57 12.22 5.60 17.76
C ASP A 57 11.69 6.86 17.05
N LEU A 58 10.57 6.74 16.37
CA LEU A 58 9.96 7.82 15.61
C LEU A 58 9.30 8.90 16.48
N TYR A 59 9.06 8.64 17.76
CA TYR A 59 8.48 9.63 18.66
C TYR A 59 9.50 10.66 19.13
N THR A 60 10.69 10.20 19.48
CA THR A 60 11.72 11.03 20.15
C THR A 60 12.72 11.66 19.19
N ASN A 61 12.95 11.07 18.02
CA ASN A 61 13.90 11.59 17.05
C ASN A 61 13.36 12.83 16.29
N ASN A 62 14.28 13.70 15.87
CA ASN A 62 13.99 14.82 14.98
C ASN A 62 13.84 14.31 13.53
N TRP A 63 12.84 14.83 12.80
CA TRP A 63 12.52 14.40 11.44
C TRP A 63 13.00 15.38 10.35
N ASP A 64 13.94 16.26 10.62
CA ASP A 64 14.41 17.26 9.65
C ASP A 64 14.87 16.65 8.32
N GLU A 65 15.38 15.40 8.34
CA GLU A 65 15.85 14.69 7.16
C GLU A 65 14.83 13.68 6.60
N VAL A 66 13.70 13.45 7.30
CA VAL A 66 12.71 12.47 6.88
C VAL A 66 11.84 13.06 5.76
N THR A 67 11.91 12.46 4.60
CA THR A 67 11.18 12.92 3.41
C THR A 67 9.78 12.35 3.30
N SER A 68 9.58 11.12 3.76
CA SER A 68 8.31 10.42 3.65
C SER A 68 8.08 9.48 4.83
N LEU A 69 6.83 9.35 5.24
CA LEU A 69 6.36 8.33 6.18
C LEU A 69 5.59 7.26 5.42
N ILE A 70 6.11 6.04 5.45
CA ILE A 70 5.39 4.88 4.92
C ILE A 70 4.63 4.23 6.06
N VAL A 71 3.32 4.15 5.93
CA VAL A 71 2.44 3.67 6.99
C VAL A 71 1.81 2.33 6.59
N SER A 72 1.86 1.36 7.50
CA SER A 72 1.08 0.12 7.34
C SER A 72 -0.43 0.42 7.34
N PRO A 73 -1.23 -0.24 6.50
CA PRO A 73 -2.67 0.04 6.36
C PRO A 73 -3.48 -0.08 7.66
N GLY A 74 -2.97 -0.84 8.64
CA GLY A 74 -3.57 -0.97 9.97
C GLY A 74 -3.53 0.29 10.83
N VAL A 75 -2.60 1.21 10.56
CA VAL A 75 -2.42 2.44 11.34
C VAL A 75 -3.50 3.46 11.00
N ALA A 76 -4.05 4.11 12.03
CA ALA A 76 -5.10 5.11 11.86
C ALA A 76 -4.55 6.43 11.31
N ILE A 77 -4.86 6.73 10.05
CA ILE A 77 -4.44 8.00 9.43
C ILE A 77 -5.42 9.15 9.69
N LYS A 78 -6.65 8.83 10.16
CA LYS A 78 -7.69 9.82 10.42
C LYS A 78 -8.64 9.39 11.54
N TYR A 79 -9.28 8.26 11.43
CA TYR A 79 -10.31 7.76 12.34
C TYR A 79 -9.88 6.44 12.99
N PRO A 80 -10.44 6.09 14.19
CA PRO A 80 -11.30 6.94 15.06
C PRO A 80 -10.55 8.14 15.63
N GLU A 81 -9.26 8.00 15.83
CA GLU A 81 -8.32 9.03 16.26
C GLU A 81 -7.03 8.87 15.46
N MET A 82 -6.51 9.98 14.93
CA MET A 82 -5.27 9.97 14.16
C MET A 82 -4.10 9.53 15.02
N HIS A 83 -3.32 8.59 14.51
CA HIS A 83 -2.14 8.09 15.20
C HIS A 83 -1.10 9.21 15.43
N PRO A 84 -0.46 9.33 16.61
CA PRO A 84 0.48 10.42 16.91
C PRO A 84 1.63 10.56 15.91
N ILE A 85 2.16 9.45 15.39
CA ILE A 85 3.22 9.48 14.35
C ILE A 85 2.70 10.06 13.02
N VAL A 86 1.45 9.76 12.67
CA VAL A 86 0.81 10.35 11.48
C VAL A 86 0.59 11.84 11.68
N ALA A 87 0.12 12.26 12.86
CA ALA A 87 -0.04 13.67 13.22
C ALA A 87 1.30 14.42 13.19
N LYS A 88 2.38 13.81 13.68
CA LYS A 88 3.75 14.37 13.61
C LYS A 88 4.19 14.57 12.17
N ALA A 89 4.01 13.57 11.30
CA ALA A 89 4.33 13.68 9.87
C ALA A 89 3.55 14.81 9.17
N GLN A 90 2.23 14.89 9.44
CA GLN A 90 1.40 15.98 8.89
C GLN A 90 1.86 17.37 9.37
N GLY A 91 2.19 17.50 10.65
CA GLY A 91 2.69 18.77 11.22
C GLY A 91 4.01 19.23 10.60
N LEU A 92 4.81 18.30 10.08
CA LEU A 92 6.07 18.55 9.39
C LEU A 92 5.94 18.62 7.85
N ASN A 93 4.73 18.52 7.31
CA ASN A 93 4.48 18.38 5.87
C ASN A 93 5.24 17.21 5.23
N CYS A 94 5.55 16.18 6.00
CA CYS A 94 6.14 14.94 5.52
C CYS A 94 5.10 14.15 4.73
N GLU A 95 5.46 13.65 3.56
CA GLU A 95 4.55 12.85 2.74
C GLU A 95 4.15 11.55 3.45
N ILE A 96 2.85 11.20 3.43
CA ILE A 96 2.31 9.99 4.06
C ILE A 96 1.73 9.10 2.98
N ILE A 97 2.32 7.92 2.80
CA ILE A 97 1.95 6.96 1.74
C ILE A 97 2.03 5.52 2.25
N GLY A 98 1.54 4.58 1.44
CA GLY A 98 1.63 3.14 1.72
C GLY A 98 2.60 2.40 0.80
N ASP A 99 2.73 1.10 1.04
CA ASP A 99 3.57 0.18 0.27
C ASP A 99 3.16 0.08 -1.21
N ILE A 100 1.86 0.10 -1.50
CA ILE A 100 1.33 0.09 -2.88
C ILE A 100 1.77 1.34 -3.65
N GLU A 101 1.84 2.50 -2.99
CA GLU A 101 2.31 3.73 -3.63
C GLU A 101 3.78 3.60 -4.07
N LEU A 102 4.63 2.95 -3.24
CA LEU A 102 6.03 2.68 -3.60
C LEU A 102 6.12 1.78 -4.82
N LEU A 103 5.33 0.70 -4.87
CA LEU A 103 5.25 -0.19 -6.02
C LEU A 103 4.89 0.59 -7.29
N VAL A 104 3.85 1.41 -7.24
CA VAL A 104 3.36 2.19 -8.38
C VAL A 104 4.40 3.19 -8.88
N ARG A 105 5.10 3.86 -7.97
CA ARG A 105 6.15 4.83 -8.34
C ARG A 105 7.34 4.21 -9.03
N THR A 106 7.61 2.94 -8.77
CA THR A 106 8.76 2.22 -9.32
C THR A 106 8.41 1.41 -10.56
N GLN A 107 7.20 0.84 -10.62
CA GLN A 107 6.74 -0.01 -11.72
C GLN A 107 5.82 0.74 -12.70
N ARG A 108 6.20 1.96 -13.08
CA ARG A 108 5.38 2.90 -13.88
C ARG A 108 4.96 2.39 -15.26
N TRP A 109 5.67 1.42 -15.79
CA TRP A 109 5.48 0.89 -17.14
C TRP A 109 4.59 -0.35 -17.16
N CYS A 110 4.24 -0.86 -15.98
CA CYS A 110 3.37 -2.01 -15.82
C CYS A 110 1.89 -1.59 -15.83
N ASN A 111 1.03 -2.55 -16.12
CA ASN A 111 -0.41 -2.40 -15.98
C ASN A 111 -0.84 -2.73 -14.54
N PHE A 112 -1.87 -2.05 -14.06
CA PHE A 112 -2.43 -2.27 -12.73
C PHE A 112 -3.92 -2.61 -12.81
N ILE A 113 -4.28 -3.77 -12.27
CA ILE A 113 -5.67 -4.16 -12.04
C ILE A 113 -5.94 -4.08 -10.55
N GLY A 114 -6.86 -3.22 -10.13
CA GLY A 114 -7.27 -3.10 -8.73
C GLY A 114 -8.61 -3.75 -8.47
N VAL A 115 -8.69 -4.56 -7.43
CA VAL A 115 -9.93 -5.19 -6.99
C VAL A 115 -10.26 -4.76 -5.56
N THR A 116 -11.38 -4.08 -5.37
CA THR A 116 -11.90 -3.71 -4.05
C THR A 116 -13.35 -4.15 -3.87
N GLY A 117 -13.85 -4.03 -2.67
CA GLY A 117 -15.20 -4.40 -2.26
C GLY A 117 -15.22 -4.73 -0.77
N THR A 118 -16.38 -4.98 -0.22
CA THR A 118 -16.47 -5.53 1.15
C THR A 118 -16.14 -7.01 1.12
N ASN A 119 -16.78 -7.77 0.24
CA ASN A 119 -16.63 -9.21 0.11
C ASN A 119 -16.14 -9.64 -1.28
N GLY A 120 -15.52 -10.81 -1.37
CA GLY A 120 -15.12 -11.42 -2.64
C GLY A 120 -13.80 -10.93 -3.24
N LYS A 121 -13.13 -9.94 -2.64
CA LYS A 121 -11.87 -9.38 -3.15
C LYS A 121 -10.81 -10.45 -3.42
N SER A 122 -10.47 -11.24 -2.42
CA SER A 122 -9.40 -12.24 -2.49
C SER A 122 -9.65 -13.28 -3.58
N THR A 123 -10.88 -13.80 -3.65
CA THR A 123 -11.28 -14.79 -4.66
C THR A 123 -11.17 -14.20 -6.05
N THR A 124 -11.68 -12.98 -6.26
CA THR A 124 -11.66 -12.32 -7.56
C THR A 124 -10.23 -11.98 -7.99
N THR A 125 -9.41 -11.45 -7.08
CA THR A 125 -8.00 -11.12 -7.36
C THR A 125 -7.21 -12.37 -7.74
N ALA A 126 -7.33 -13.44 -6.96
CA ALA A 126 -6.66 -14.70 -7.25
C ALA A 126 -7.12 -15.32 -8.58
N LEU A 127 -8.43 -15.28 -8.87
CA LEU A 127 -8.99 -15.82 -10.11
C LEU A 127 -8.51 -15.00 -11.33
N LEU A 128 -8.54 -13.69 -11.28
CA LEU A 128 -8.05 -12.83 -12.36
C LEU A 128 -6.56 -13.06 -12.62
N GLY A 129 -5.74 -13.08 -11.60
CA GLY A 129 -4.32 -13.36 -11.74
C GLY A 129 -4.06 -14.74 -12.33
N HIS A 130 -4.77 -15.77 -11.88
CA HIS A 130 -4.68 -17.12 -12.43
C HIS A 130 -5.07 -17.14 -13.92
N ILE A 131 -6.18 -16.51 -14.30
CA ILE A 131 -6.61 -16.44 -15.71
C ILE A 131 -5.52 -15.77 -16.57
N MET A 132 -4.92 -14.70 -16.10
CA MET A 132 -3.84 -14.02 -16.82
C MET A 132 -2.63 -14.94 -17.01
N GLN A 133 -2.17 -15.59 -15.95
CA GLN A 133 -1.03 -16.49 -15.98
C GLN A 133 -1.25 -17.68 -16.92
N VAL A 134 -2.43 -18.35 -16.85
CA VAL A 134 -2.73 -19.48 -17.75
C VAL A 134 -2.96 -19.06 -19.20
N SER A 135 -3.27 -17.78 -19.45
CA SER A 135 -3.35 -17.21 -20.78
C SER A 135 -1.98 -16.74 -21.34
N GLY A 136 -0.90 -17.04 -20.61
CA GLY A 136 0.47 -16.71 -21.01
C GLY A 136 0.85 -15.23 -20.81
N ARG A 137 0.11 -14.48 -20.02
CA ARG A 137 0.45 -13.10 -19.66
C ARG A 137 1.34 -13.08 -18.42
N GLU A 138 2.32 -12.21 -18.41
CA GLU A 138 3.14 -11.95 -17.24
C GLU A 138 2.29 -11.20 -16.20
N ALA A 139 2.02 -11.84 -15.05
CA ALA A 139 1.18 -11.26 -14.01
C ALA A 139 1.60 -11.70 -12.60
N GLU A 140 1.66 -10.71 -11.70
CA GLU A 140 1.88 -10.87 -10.26
C GLU A 140 0.61 -10.54 -9.48
N ILE A 141 0.39 -11.28 -8.38
CA ILE A 141 -0.83 -11.19 -7.57
C ILE A 141 -0.44 -10.80 -6.15
N GLY A 142 -0.97 -9.70 -5.63
CA GLY A 142 -0.62 -9.25 -4.29
C GLY A 142 -1.51 -8.14 -3.74
N GLY A 143 -0.93 -7.30 -2.90
CA GLY A 143 -1.63 -6.21 -2.21
C GLY A 143 -2.07 -6.61 -0.81
N ASN A 144 -3.36 -6.47 -0.49
CA ASN A 144 -3.92 -6.87 0.81
C ASN A 144 -3.92 -8.39 1.02
N LEU A 145 -3.87 -9.17 -0.06
CA LEU A 145 -3.86 -10.62 -0.07
C LEU A 145 -2.44 -11.16 -0.25
N GLY A 146 -2.11 -12.23 0.49
CA GLY A 146 -0.99 -13.11 0.20
C GLY A 146 0.38 -12.44 0.35
N ILE A 147 1.04 -12.17 -0.76
CA ILE A 147 2.39 -11.61 -0.80
C ILE A 147 2.33 -10.09 -0.65
N PRO A 148 3.13 -9.48 0.26
CA PRO A 148 3.26 -8.02 0.32
C PRO A 148 3.67 -7.43 -1.02
N ALA A 149 3.17 -6.24 -1.33
CA ALA A 149 3.36 -5.61 -2.64
C ALA A 149 4.84 -5.46 -3.05
N LEU A 150 5.72 -5.19 -2.09
CA LEU A 150 7.15 -5.00 -2.36
C LEU A 150 7.96 -6.29 -2.38
N ASP A 151 7.37 -7.41 -1.97
CA ASP A 151 7.95 -8.75 -2.14
C ASP A 151 7.57 -9.41 -3.48
N LEU A 152 6.68 -8.79 -4.26
CA LEU A 152 6.35 -9.24 -5.61
C LEU A 152 7.56 -9.17 -6.53
N GLU A 153 7.54 -9.93 -7.62
CA GLU A 153 8.60 -9.86 -8.63
C GLU A 153 8.44 -8.59 -9.50
N PRO A 154 9.55 -7.96 -9.89
CA PRO A 154 9.51 -6.88 -10.86
C PRO A 154 9.09 -7.43 -12.22
N LEU A 155 8.15 -6.75 -12.87
CA LEU A 155 7.61 -7.14 -14.17
C LEU A 155 8.15 -6.27 -15.30
N GLY A 156 8.13 -6.80 -16.53
CA GLY A 156 8.40 -6.03 -17.74
C GLY A 156 7.30 -5.00 -18.06
N ALA A 157 7.52 -4.18 -19.09
CA ALA A 157 6.62 -3.08 -19.46
C ALA A 157 5.18 -3.52 -19.79
N ASP A 158 4.98 -4.75 -20.24
CA ASP A 158 3.65 -5.31 -20.54
C ASP A 158 3.11 -6.18 -19.38
N GLY A 159 3.87 -6.27 -18.29
CA GLY A 159 3.49 -7.03 -17.10
C GLY A 159 2.31 -6.38 -16.37
N THR A 160 1.57 -7.18 -15.63
CA THR A 160 0.36 -6.73 -14.94
C THR A 160 0.39 -7.10 -13.47
N TYR A 161 0.27 -6.12 -12.59
CA TYR A 161 -0.01 -6.34 -11.17
C TYR A 161 -1.51 -6.42 -10.93
N VAL A 162 -1.98 -7.55 -10.42
CA VAL A 162 -3.37 -7.76 -9.99
C VAL A 162 -3.43 -7.61 -8.48
N LEU A 163 -3.93 -6.47 -8.02
CA LEU A 163 -3.84 -6.06 -6.61
C LEU A 163 -5.20 -6.12 -5.91
N GLU A 164 -5.26 -6.86 -4.81
CA GLU A 164 -6.35 -6.70 -3.85
C GLU A 164 -6.14 -5.39 -3.09
N MET A 165 -7.14 -4.51 -3.13
CA MET A 165 -7.07 -3.21 -2.47
C MET A 165 -8.09 -3.10 -1.33
N SER A 166 -7.61 -2.93 -0.10
CA SER A 166 -8.44 -2.51 1.03
C SER A 166 -8.76 -1.02 0.93
N SER A 167 -9.79 -0.57 1.67
CA SER A 167 -10.09 0.87 1.77
C SER A 167 -8.93 1.67 2.37
N TYR A 168 -8.20 1.10 3.31
CA TYR A 168 -7.03 1.73 3.95
C TYR A 168 -5.86 1.92 2.97
N GLN A 169 -5.56 0.90 2.15
CA GLN A 169 -4.51 1.01 1.14
C GLN A 169 -4.85 2.03 0.07
N LEU A 170 -6.11 2.12 -0.34
CA LEU A 170 -6.56 3.13 -1.31
C LEU A 170 -6.32 4.56 -0.80
N GLU A 171 -6.56 4.84 0.47
CA GLU A 171 -6.28 6.15 1.08
C GLU A 171 -4.78 6.50 1.12
N LEU A 172 -3.91 5.49 1.11
CA LEU A 172 -2.46 5.63 1.16
C LEU A 172 -1.77 5.52 -0.22
N THR A 173 -2.55 5.48 -1.30
CA THR A 173 -2.02 5.31 -2.66
C THR A 173 -2.51 6.45 -3.58
N PRO A 174 -2.01 7.67 -3.39
CA PRO A 174 -2.55 8.87 -4.05
C PRO A 174 -2.25 8.96 -5.55
N SER A 175 -1.21 8.29 -6.07
CA SER A 175 -0.80 8.48 -7.48
C SER A 175 -1.30 7.40 -8.43
N ILE A 176 -1.76 6.25 -7.94
CA ILE A 176 -2.19 5.14 -8.79
C ILE A 176 -3.35 5.52 -9.71
N THR A 177 -3.28 5.04 -10.94
CA THR A 177 -4.42 5.00 -11.84
C THR A 177 -4.53 3.58 -12.38
N PHE A 178 -5.54 2.85 -11.95
CA PHE A 178 -5.75 1.47 -12.41
C PHE A 178 -6.18 1.43 -13.88
N ASP A 179 -5.58 0.54 -14.67
CA ASP A 179 -6.01 0.27 -16.04
C ASP A 179 -7.36 -0.46 -16.04
N VAL A 180 -7.56 -1.36 -15.07
CA VAL A 180 -8.86 -1.94 -14.76
C VAL A 180 -9.11 -1.79 -13.26
N ALA A 181 -10.18 -1.11 -12.90
CA ALA A 181 -10.64 -0.96 -11.52
C ALA A 181 -11.95 -1.72 -11.30
N VAL A 182 -11.97 -2.58 -10.30
CA VAL A 182 -13.12 -3.43 -9.97
C VAL A 182 -13.63 -3.10 -8.57
N LEU A 183 -14.87 -2.67 -8.45
CA LEU A 183 -15.61 -2.56 -7.20
C LEU A 183 -16.69 -3.64 -7.18
N LEU A 184 -16.53 -4.66 -6.34
CA LEU A 184 -17.43 -5.82 -6.31
C LEU A 184 -18.76 -5.51 -5.65
N ASN A 185 -18.70 -4.97 -4.44
CA ASN A 185 -19.88 -4.65 -3.61
C ASN A 185 -19.48 -3.73 -2.47
N ILE A 186 -20.47 -3.11 -1.83
CA ILE A 186 -20.29 -2.33 -0.62
C ILE A 186 -21.36 -2.72 0.40
N SER A 187 -20.94 -3.18 1.58
CA SER A 187 -21.78 -3.36 2.76
C SER A 187 -21.06 -2.78 3.98
N ALA A 188 -21.77 -2.58 5.09
CA ALA A 188 -21.19 -1.97 6.28
C ALA A 188 -20.03 -2.81 6.84
N ASP A 189 -18.84 -2.20 6.89
CA ASP A 189 -17.62 -2.77 7.41
C ASP A 189 -16.63 -1.64 7.76
N HIS A 190 -15.84 -1.80 8.80
CA HIS A 190 -14.80 -0.84 9.22
C HIS A 190 -15.29 0.62 9.36
N LEU A 191 -16.55 0.84 9.72
CA LEU A 191 -17.15 2.19 9.74
C LEU A 191 -16.49 3.12 10.77
N ASP A 192 -16.00 2.58 11.86
CA ASP A 192 -15.21 3.29 12.85
C ASP A 192 -13.92 3.90 12.29
N ARG A 193 -13.28 3.21 11.33
CA ARG A 193 -12.02 3.63 10.71
C ARG A 193 -12.21 4.65 9.58
N HIS A 194 -13.43 4.86 9.11
CA HIS A 194 -13.77 5.78 8.02
C HIS A 194 -14.72 6.90 8.45
N GLY A 195 -15.09 6.98 9.74
CA GLY A 195 -16.06 7.97 10.20
C GLY A 195 -17.48 7.72 9.70
N GLY A 196 -17.81 6.47 9.38
CA GLY A 196 -19.13 6.04 8.92
C GLY A 196 -19.15 5.53 7.48
N MET A 197 -20.36 5.22 7.00
CA MET A 197 -20.58 4.60 5.69
C MET A 197 -20.15 5.50 4.52
N GLU A 198 -20.40 6.78 4.62
CA GLU A 198 -20.00 7.74 3.56
C GLU A 198 -18.48 7.80 3.39
N GLY A 199 -17.73 7.83 4.49
CA GLY A 199 -16.27 7.79 4.47
C GLY A 199 -15.74 6.47 3.90
N TYR A 200 -16.36 5.33 4.24
CA TYR A 200 -15.99 4.03 3.69
C TYR A 200 -16.21 3.96 2.18
N ILE A 201 -17.36 4.45 1.69
CA ILE A 201 -17.66 4.56 0.26
C ILE A 201 -16.64 5.48 -0.43
N ALA A 202 -16.35 6.64 0.17
CA ALA A 202 -15.39 7.60 -0.36
C ALA A 202 -13.99 6.98 -0.49
N ALA A 203 -13.52 6.24 0.51
CA ALA A 203 -12.24 5.53 0.47
C ALA A 203 -12.20 4.50 -0.67
N LYS A 204 -13.26 3.69 -0.86
CA LYS A 204 -13.29 2.71 -1.96
C LYS A 204 -13.40 3.36 -3.34
N ARG A 205 -14.07 4.52 -3.46
CA ARG A 205 -14.15 5.27 -4.73
C ARG A 205 -12.80 5.73 -5.25
N ILE A 206 -11.78 5.81 -4.40
CA ILE A 206 -10.41 6.16 -4.80
C ILE A 206 -9.91 5.23 -5.92
N ILE A 207 -10.35 3.98 -5.97
CA ILE A 207 -9.93 3.01 -6.99
C ILE A 207 -10.22 3.50 -8.43
N PHE A 208 -11.20 4.38 -8.61
CA PHE A 208 -11.57 4.95 -9.91
C PHE A 208 -10.93 6.31 -10.19
N GLN A 209 -10.06 6.80 -9.30
CA GLN A 209 -9.46 8.10 -9.49
C GLN A 209 -8.64 8.16 -10.78
N ARG A 210 -8.75 9.29 -11.47
CA ARG A 210 -8.03 9.61 -12.70
C ARG A 210 -8.25 8.65 -13.88
N GLN A 211 -9.18 7.71 -13.77
CA GLN A 211 -9.50 6.85 -14.91
C GLN A 211 -10.10 7.67 -16.06
N THR A 212 -9.49 7.53 -17.22
CA THR A 212 -9.97 8.06 -18.51
C THR A 212 -9.82 6.96 -19.55
N LYS A 213 -10.52 7.04 -20.69
CA LYS A 213 -10.33 6.07 -21.77
C LYS A 213 -8.85 5.95 -22.15
N PRO A 214 -8.33 4.75 -22.41
CA PRO A 214 -9.05 3.46 -22.60
C PRO A 214 -9.26 2.62 -21.32
N ARG A 215 -9.04 3.15 -20.12
CA ARG A 215 -9.16 2.42 -18.85
C ARG A 215 -10.60 1.97 -18.58
N THR A 216 -10.74 0.88 -17.82
CA THR A 216 -12.04 0.23 -17.58
C THR A 216 -12.39 0.26 -16.10
N ALA A 217 -13.62 0.69 -15.79
CA ALA A 217 -14.26 0.53 -14.50
C ALA A 217 -15.29 -0.60 -14.53
N VAL A 218 -15.24 -1.52 -13.58
CA VAL A 218 -16.20 -2.61 -13.40
C VAL A 218 -16.85 -2.43 -12.03
N ILE A 219 -18.17 -2.32 -11.99
CA ILE A 219 -18.92 -2.03 -10.76
C ILE A 219 -20.02 -3.07 -10.60
N GLY A 220 -20.04 -3.78 -9.47
CA GLY A 220 -21.17 -4.58 -9.05
C GLY A 220 -22.39 -3.71 -8.75
N THR A 221 -23.56 -4.20 -9.10
CA THR A 221 -24.85 -3.45 -9.03
C THR A 221 -25.85 -4.04 -8.04
N ASP A 222 -25.46 -5.00 -7.24
CA ASP A 222 -26.24 -5.72 -6.22
C ASP A 222 -26.08 -5.12 -4.81
#